data_0420ac2661558204038e4c7209787d2a
#
_entry.id   0420ac2661558204038e4c7209787d2a
#
_cell.length_a   1.000
_cell.length_b   1.000
_cell.length_c   1.000
_cell.angle_alpha   90.00
_cell.angle_beta   90.00
_cell.angle_gamma   90.00
#
_symmetry.space_group_name_H-M   'P 1'
#
loop_
_entity.id
_entity.type
_entity.pdbx_description
1 polymer ?
#
loop_
_entity_poly.entity_id
_entity_poly.type
_entity_poly.pdbx_seq_one_letter_code
_entity_poly.pdbx_strand_id
1 'polypeptide(L)'
;MPKSLWINALLLTMTLIITGCNTVNTPSTSSKSASTKTTLAEISRSFADIPIASSDTIDIDKSLLLNSGEQWIGRAVLRSSQNIKDAFTYYQVNMAGYGWVTVTSVQSKVSVLTFEKAS
;
A
#
# COMPACT_ATOMS: atom_id res chain seq x y z
N MET A 1 -69.48 -7.94 -15.66
CA MET A 1 -68.36 -8.69 -15.11
C MET A 1 -67.30 -7.69 -14.68
N PRO A 2 -67.19 -7.33 -13.42
CA PRO A 2 -66.22 -6.32 -13.03
C PRO A 2 -64.83 -6.94 -12.86
N LYS A 3 -64.07 -7.04 -13.96
CA LYS A 3 -62.68 -7.47 -13.94
C LYS A 3 -61.72 -6.38 -13.44
N SER A 4 -62.22 -5.18 -13.21
CA SER A 4 -61.41 -4.03 -12.80
C SER A 4 -61.22 -3.90 -11.27
N LEU A 5 -62.04 -4.57 -10.49
CA LEU A 5 -61.94 -4.50 -9.01
C LEU A 5 -60.82 -5.36 -8.44
N TRP A 6 -60.42 -6.39 -9.14
CA TRP A 6 -59.34 -7.26 -8.68
C TRP A 6 -57.93 -6.70 -8.93
N ILE A 7 -57.82 -5.86 -9.93
CA ILE A 7 -56.53 -5.23 -10.29
C ILE A 7 -56.20 -4.13 -9.27
N ASN A 8 -57.21 -3.43 -8.75
CA ASN A 8 -56.99 -2.41 -7.72
C ASN A 8 -56.71 -3.00 -6.33
N ALA A 9 -57.17 -4.21 -6.07
CA ALA A 9 -56.86 -4.89 -4.80
C ALA A 9 -55.42 -5.41 -4.75
N LEU A 10 -54.83 -5.72 -5.93
CA LEU A 10 -53.45 -6.22 -6.02
C LEU A 10 -52.40 -5.08 -5.97
N LEU A 11 -52.79 -3.87 -6.36
CA LEU A 11 -51.91 -2.70 -6.37
C LEU A 11 -51.79 -2.02 -5.00
N LEU A 12 -52.72 -2.32 -4.07
CA LEU A 12 -52.75 -1.68 -2.76
C LEU A 12 -51.93 -2.44 -1.69
N THR A 13 -51.49 -3.66 -2.01
CA THR A 13 -50.73 -4.48 -1.06
C THR A 13 -49.20 -4.41 -1.25
N MET A 14 -48.71 -3.64 -2.22
CA MET A 14 -47.29 -3.60 -2.56
C MET A 14 -46.58 -2.33 -2.08
N THR A 15 -47.23 -1.51 -1.26
CA THR A 15 -46.65 -0.24 -0.81
C THR A 15 -46.23 -0.20 0.67
N LEU A 16 -46.03 -1.33 1.31
CA LEU A 16 -45.74 -1.32 2.75
C LEU A 16 -44.55 -2.18 3.17
N ILE A 17 -43.49 -2.23 2.39
CA ILE A 17 -42.23 -2.83 2.85
C ILE A 17 -41.05 -1.95 2.42
N ILE A 18 -41.00 -0.71 2.91
CA ILE A 18 -39.77 0.08 2.93
C ILE A 18 -39.69 0.82 4.26
N THR A 19 -39.58 0.10 5.34
CA THR A 19 -39.12 0.67 6.62
C THR A 19 -38.21 -0.33 7.28
N GLY A 20 -36.99 -0.34 6.82
CA GLY A 20 -35.92 -1.16 7.37
C GLY A 20 -34.57 -0.52 7.18
N CYS A 21 -34.46 0.81 7.22
CA CYS A 21 -33.19 1.41 7.55
C CYS A 21 -32.98 1.24 9.05
N ASN A 22 -32.61 0.03 9.44
CA ASN A 22 -31.83 -0.12 10.65
C ASN A 22 -30.54 0.63 10.38
N THR A 23 -30.47 1.85 10.86
CA THR A 23 -29.20 2.44 11.24
C THR A 23 -28.64 1.55 12.36
N VAL A 24 -27.99 0.46 11.93
CA VAL A 24 -27.01 -0.17 12.78
C VAL A 24 -25.97 0.93 12.96
N ASN A 25 -26.06 1.61 14.09
CA ASN A 25 -24.91 2.26 14.67
C ASN A 25 -23.92 1.14 15.00
N THR A 26 -23.31 0.63 13.95
CA THR A 26 -22.01 0.00 14.08
C THR A 26 -21.14 1.11 14.63
N PRO A 27 -20.60 1.00 15.86
CA PRO A 27 -19.52 1.88 16.22
C PRO A 27 -18.53 1.70 15.06
N SER A 28 -18.34 2.74 14.29
CA SER A 28 -17.19 2.86 13.44
C SER A 28 -16.03 2.71 14.41
N THR A 29 -15.60 1.47 14.57
CA THR A 29 -14.23 1.22 14.91
C THR A 29 -13.51 1.87 13.75
N SER A 30 -13.27 3.16 13.87
CA SER A 30 -12.18 3.79 13.17
C SER A 30 -11.04 2.85 13.44
N SER A 31 -10.78 1.99 12.46
CA SER A 31 -9.48 1.46 12.28
C SER A 31 -8.65 2.72 12.09
N LYS A 32 -8.33 3.33 13.21
CA LYS A 32 -7.22 4.21 13.36
C LYS A 32 -6.11 3.31 12.86
N SER A 33 -5.87 3.40 11.55
CA SER A 33 -4.62 2.97 10.98
C SER A 33 -3.63 3.62 11.93
N ALA A 34 -3.20 2.84 12.89
CA ALA A 34 -2.10 3.22 13.71
C ALA A 34 -0.98 3.34 12.70
N SER A 35 -0.85 4.54 12.16
CA SER A 35 0.39 5.02 11.62
C SER A 35 1.32 4.96 12.82
N THR A 36 1.72 3.74 13.12
CA THR A 36 2.80 3.48 14.05
C THR A 36 3.93 4.26 13.42
N LYS A 37 4.26 5.37 14.05
CA LYS A 37 5.38 6.20 13.64
C LYS A 37 6.58 5.28 13.73
N THR A 38 6.84 4.60 12.61
CA THR A 38 7.92 3.62 12.52
C THR A 38 9.17 4.35 12.93
N THR A 39 9.81 3.91 13.99
CA THR A 39 10.97 4.60 14.53
C THR A 39 12.13 4.51 13.54
N LEU A 40 13.00 5.50 13.55
CA LEU A 40 14.25 5.50 12.77
C LEU A 40 15.01 4.18 12.89
N ALA A 41 15.01 3.60 14.10
CA ALA A 41 15.67 2.34 14.39
C ALA A 41 15.01 1.15 13.68
N GLU A 42 13.69 1.13 13.58
CA GLU A 42 12.96 0.07 12.86
C GLU A 42 13.17 0.17 11.35
N ILE A 43 13.11 1.38 10.81
CA ILE A 43 13.39 1.64 9.39
C ILE A 43 14.84 1.22 9.06
N SER A 44 15.80 1.60 9.89
CA SER A 44 17.20 1.26 9.67
C SER A 44 17.46 -0.25 9.73
N ARG A 45 16.78 -0.98 10.62
CA ARG A 45 16.89 -2.45 10.69
C ARG A 45 16.26 -3.14 9.49
N SER A 46 15.09 -2.68 9.09
CA SER A 46 14.35 -3.30 7.97
C SER A 46 15.02 -3.04 6.62
N PHE A 47 15.74 -1.92 6.50
CA PHE A 47 16.48 -1.63 5.29
C PHE A 47 17.97 -2.03 5.38
N ALA A 48 18.36 -2.78 6.42
CA ALA A 48 19.74 -3.23 6.59
C ALA A 48 20.21 -4.19 5.49
N ASP A 49 19.30 -4.85 4.82
CA ASP A 49 19.60 -5.73 3.69
C ASP A 49 19.46 -5.03 2.32
N ILE A 50 19.31 -3.72 2.30
CA ILE A 50 19.42 -2.90 1.09
C ILE A 50 20.84 -2.31 1.01
N PRO A 51 21.55 -2.50 -0.10
CA PRO A 51 22.91 -1.97 -0.28
C PRO A 51 22.88 -0.46 -0.54
N ILE A 52 22.70 0.34 0.50
CA ILE A 52 22.67 1.79 0.36
C ILE A 52 24.07 2.31 0.09
N ALA A 53 24.23 3.03 -1.04
CA ALA A 53 25.51 3.64 -1.38
C ALA A 53 25.91 4.69 -0.34
N SER A 54 27.20 4.81 -0.04
CA SER A 54 27.71 5.75 0.96
C SER A 54 27.42 7.22 0.62
N SER A 55 27.18 7.51 -0.65
CA SER A 55 26.80 8.84 -1.14
C SER A 55 25.30 9.14 -1.02
N ASP A 56 24.50 8.15 -0.64
CA ASP A 56 23.06 8.23 -0.65
C ASP A 56 22.50 8.29 0.76
N THR A 57 21.35 8.92 0.89
CA THR A 57 20.63 9.04 2.16
C THR A 57 19.18 8.60 2.01
N ILE A 58 18.66 7.92 3.03
CA ILE A 58 17.23 7.55 3.07
C ILE A 58 16.43 8.79 3.48
N ASP A 59 15.43 9.13 2.69
CA ASP A 59 14.41 10.11 3.04
C ASP A 59 13.31 9.38 3.84
N ILE A 60 13.41 9.44 5.15
CA ILE A 60 12.55 8.69 6.06
C ILE A 60 11.10 9.17 6.00
N ASP A 61 10.90 10.47 5.84
CA ASP A 61 9.55 11.06 5.78
C ASP A 61 8.76 10.58 4.55
N LYS A 62 9.46 10.16 3.50
CA LYS A 62 8.88 9.64 2.27
C LYS A 62 8.96 8.13 2.15
N SER A 63 9.71 7.49 3.02
CA SER A 63 9.83 6.04 3.09
C SER A 63 8.69 5.44 3.88
N LEU A 64 8.31 4.22 3.56
CA LEU A 64 7.21 3.52 4.20
C LEU A 64 7.62 2.09 4.50
N LEU A 65 7.31 1.63 5.69
CA LEU A 65 7.43 0.24 6.09
C LEU A 65 6.06 -0.24 6.56
N LEU A 66 5.51 -1.27 5.92
CA LEU A 66 4.18 -1.79 6.21
C LEU A 66 4.21 -2.99 7.16
N ASN A 67 5.31 -3.73 7.16
CA ASN A 67 5.55 -4.87 8.02
C ASN A 67 6.98 -4.81 8.57
N SER A 68 7.20 -5.42 9.70
CA SER A 68 8.53 -5.60 10.29
C SER A 68 8.84 -7.09 10.48
N GLY A 69 10.10 -7.45 10.48
CA GLY A 69 10.54 -8.83 10.59
C GLY A 69 11.15 -9.39 9.30
N GLU A 70 11.18 -10.71 9.17
CA GLU A 70 11.82 -11.36 8.02
C GLU A 70 11.09 -11.12 6.70
N GLN A 71 9.78 -10.93 6.77
CA GLN A 71 8.94 -10.63 5.59
C GLN A 71 8.39 -9.22 5.71
N TRP A 72 9.15 -8.24 5.32
CA TRP A 72 8.69 -6.87 5.30
C TRP A 72 8.31 -6.41 3.90
N ILE A 73 7.36 -5.49 3.83
CA ILE A 73 6.95 -4.79 2.62
C ILE A 73 7.15 -3.31 2.87
N GLY A 74 7.81 -2.63 1.96
CA GLY A 74 8.06 -1.22 2.16
C GLY A 74 8.50 -0.51 0.90
N ARG A 75 8.70 0.78 1.05
CA ARG A 75 9.28 1.65 0.05
C ARG A 75 10.37 2.48 0.70
N ALA A 76 11.60 2.31 0.25
CA ALA A 76 12.70 3.20 0.59
C ALA A 76 12.80 4.31 -0.44
N VAL A 77 12.78 5.55 0.00
CA VAL A 77 13.06 6.72 -0.84
C VAL A 77 14.46 7.20 -0.55
N LEU A 78 15.29 7.21 -1.58
CA LEU A 78 16.69 7.57 -1.48
C LEU A 78 16.97 8.88 -2.20
N ARG A 79 17.79 9.69 -1.59
CA ARG A 79 18.40 10.87 -2.23
C ARG A 79 19.83 10.52 -2.56
N SER A 80 20.14 10.51 -3.84
CA SER A 80 21.50 10.25 -4.32
C SER A 80 22.18 11.54 -4.74
N SER A 81 23.46 11.65 -4.43
CA SER A 81 24.35 12.69 -4.95
C SER A 81 24.98 12.30 -6.30
N GLN A 82 24.80 11.04 -6.71
CA GLN A 82 25.25 10.54 -8.01
C GLN A 82 24.28 11.01 -9.11
N ASN A 83 24.74 10.91 -10.37
CA ASN A 83 23.79 11.07 -11.45
C ASN A 83 22.78 9.91 -11.47
N ILE A 84 21.60 10.18 -11.99
CA ILE A 84 20.47 9.23 -11.97
C ILE A 84 20.82 7.88 -12.61
N LYS A 85 21.60 7.87 -13.69
CA LYS A 85 21.97 6.65 -14.39
C LYS A 85 22.88 5.77 -13.55
N ASP A 86 23.86 6.36 -12.90
CA ASP A 86 24.83 5.63 -12.08
C ASP A 86 24.17 5.09 -10.82
N ALA A 87 23.35 5.90 -10.14
CA ALA A 87 22.57 5.45 -9.00
C ALA A 87 21.62 4.30 -9.37
N PHE A 88 20.90 4.42 -10.48
CA PHE A 88 20.01 3.37 -10.97
C PHE A 88 20.75 2.06 -11.22
N THR A 89 21.88 2.13 -11.93
CA THR A 89 22.73 0.96 -12.22
C THR A 89 23.31 0.36 -10.94
N TYR A 90 23.75 1.20 -10.00
CA TYR A 90 24.27 0.74 -8.72
C TYR A 90 23.25 -0.13 -7.99
N TYR A 91 22.02 0.34 -7.81
CA TYR A 91 21.00 -0.44 -7.09
C TYR A 91 20.57 -1.67 -7.87
N GLN A 92 20.42 -1.58 -9.18
CA GLN A 92 20.04 -2.72 -10.00
C GLN A 92 21.05 -3.88 -9.89
N VAL A 93 22.32 -3.57 -9.84
CA VAL A 93 23.40 -4.58 -9.76
C VAL A 93 23.58 -5.07 -8.32
N ASN A 94 23.65 -4.17 -7.35
CA ASN A 94 24.02 -4.54 -5.99
C ASN A 94 22.87 -5.23 -5.21
N MET A 95 21.61 -4.93 -5.52
CA MET A 95 20.47 -5.62 -4.91
C MET A 95 20.51 -7.13 -5.14
N ALA A 96 20.94 -7.56 -6.34
CA ALA A 96 21.10 -8.98 -6.65
C ALA A 96 22.10 -9.67 -5.71
N GLY A 97 23.19 -8.99 -5.34
CA GLY A 97 24.17 -9.50 -4.38
C GLY A 97 23.63 -9.72 -2.96
N TYR A 98 22.52 -9.06 -2.63
CA TYR A 98 21.80 -9.21 -1.35
C TYR A 98 20.62 -10.18 -1.44
N GLY A 99 20.48 -10.89 -2.56
CA GLY A 99 19.43 -11.89 -2.76
C GLY A 99 18.09 -11.31 -3.24
N TRP A 100 18.09 -10.06 -3.68
CA TRP A 100 16.91 -9.43 -4.25
C TRP A 100 16.79 -9.68 -5.75
N VAL A 101 15.60 -10.00 -6.21
CA VAL A 101 15.27 -10.18 -7.62
C VAL A 101 14.51 -8.96 -8.12
N THR A 102 14.92 -8.40 -9.24
CA THR A 102 14.24 -7.26 -9.86
C THR A 102 12.90 -7.70 -10.45
N VAL A 103 11.82 -7.10 -9.99
CA VAL A 103 10.46 -7.29 -10.53
C VAL A 103 10.19 -6.29 -11.65
N THR A 104 10.48 -5.02 -11.38
CA THR A 104 10.35 -3.96 -12.38
C THR A 104 11.32 -2.84 -12.13
N SER A 105 11.65 -2.12 -13.18
CA SER A 105 12.55 -0.97 -13.11
C SER A 105 12.12 0.10 -14.11
N VAL A 106 12.02 1.34 -13.65
CA VAL A 106 11.71 2.51 -14.48
C VAL A 106 12.73 3.58 -14.19
N GLN A 107 13.46 3.97 -15.22
CA GLN A 107 14.44 5.05 -15.14
C GLN A 107 13.84 6.35 -15.64
N SER A 108 13.81 7.37 -14.78
CA SER A 108 13.30 8.70 -15.07
C SER A 108 13.97 9.71 -14.13
N LYS A 109 13.48 10.95 -14.09
CA LYS A 109 13.89 11.96 -13.08
C LYS A 109 13.74 11.43 -11.65
N VAL A 110 12.70 10.65 -11.41
CA VAL A 110 12.53 9.83 -10.22
C VAL A 110 12.52 8.39 -10.71
N SER A 111 13.58 7.66 -10.48
CA SER A 111 13.67 6.26 -10.86
C SER A 111 12.98 5.38 -9.83
N VAL A 112 12.31 4.33 -10.30
CA VAL A 112 11.64 3.35 -9.45
C VAL A 112 12.18 1.97 -9.76
N LEU A 113 12.63 1.28 -8.73
CA LEU A 113 13.10 -0.09 -8.78
C LEU A 113 12.26 -0.90 -7.80
N THR A 114 11.67 -1.97 -8.27
CA THR A 114 10.89 -2.90 -7.44
C THR A 114 11.61 -4.22 -7.39
N PHE A 115 11.77 -4.73 -6.20
CA PHE A 115 12.44 -5.99 -5.93
C PHE A 115 11.59 -6.90 -5.07
N GLU A 116 11.82 -8.18 -5.20
CA GLU A 116 11.31 -9.19 -4.28
C GLU A 116 12.46 -10.08 -3.80
N LYS A 117 12.30 -10.65 -2.63
CA LYS A 117 13.26 -11.60 -2.07
C LYS A 117 12.53 -12.90 -1.78
N ALA A 118 13.06 -13.99 -2.30
CA ALA A 118 12.53 -15.31 -1.97
C ALA A 118 12.74 -15.58 -0.48
N SER A 119 11.70 -15.98 0.19
CA SER A 119 11.71 -16.46 1.58
C SER A 119 12.13 -17.93 1.66
#